data_0c9db3d30f1fa19a2c678b942db25ca2
#
_entry.id   0c9db3d30f1fa19a2c678b942db25ca2
#
_cell.length_a   1.000
_cell.length_b   1.000
_cell.length_c   1.000
_cell.angle_alpha   90.00
_cell.angle_beta   90.00
_cell.angle_gamma   90.00
#
_symmetry.space_group_name_H-M   'P 1'
#
loop_
_entity.id
_entity.type
_entity.pdbx_description
1 polymer ?
#
loop_
_entity_poly.entity_id
_entity_poly.type
_entity_poly.pdbx_seq_one_letter_code
_entity_poly.pdbx_strand_id
1 'polypeptide(L)'
;MELVTNFVSGVVLTKHQQQTRMLLLKRADGGYWCQVAGSIEKSESAWQAFLRELYEETQVSPYELYSADYLQQFYNFHSDQIFVAAGFVAYCEPDTQVVLNHEHTDYRWCTLEEALELVPFPNQRKFYQHVWQYFVAQNPALELKLESSTVHFRDIY
;
A
#
# COMPACT_ATOMS: atom_id res chain seq x y z
N MET A 1 15.60 2.03 -22.75
CA MET A 1 14.81 1.60 -21.58
C MET A 1 14.40 2.82 -20.79
N GLU A 2 13.12 2.94 -20.54
CA GLU A 2 12.54 4.12 -19.88
C GLU A 2 12.41 3.89 -18.36
N LEU A 3 12.61 4.96 -17.59
CA LEU A 3 12.35 4.97 -16.16
C LEU A 3 10.94 5.55 -15.91
N VAL A 4 10.07 4.79 -15.25
CA VAL A 4 8.68 5.18 -14.94
C VAL A 4 8.57 5.40 -13.45
N THR A 5 8.19 6.61 -13.03
CA THR A 5 8.14 7.03 -11.63
C THR A 5 6.75 7.46 -11.15
N ASN A 6 5.73 7.28 -11.98
CA ASN A 6 4.37 7.72 -11.67
C ASN A 6 3.51 6.63 -11.01
N PHE A 7 4.14 5.80 -10.17
CA PHE A 7 3.44 4.75 -9.42
C PHE A 7 3.60 4.93 -7.92
N VAL A 8 2.60 4.44 -7.21
CA VAL A 8 2.57 4.37 -5.75
C VAL A 8 2.15 2.99 -5.31
N SER A 9 2.57 2.60 -4.12
CA SER A 9 2.25 1.31 -3.53
C SER A 9 2.25 1.46 -2.02
N GLY A 10 1.41 0.72 -1.31
CA GLY A 10 1.42 0.81 0.13
C GLY A 10 0.81 -0.38 0.84
N VAL A 11 1.25 -0.54 2.08
CA VAL A 11 0.77 -1.57 2.98
C VAL A 11 -0.27 -0.95 3.91
N VAL A 12 -1.44 -1.57 3.97
CA VAL A 12 -2.56 -1.15 4.82
C VAL A 12 -2.59 -2.08 6.03
N LEU A 13 -2.43 -1.51 7.21
CA LEU A 13 -2.32 -2.25 8.47
C LEU A 13 -3.54 -2.03 9.36
N THR A 14 -3.94 -3.08 10.06
CA THR A 14 -4.92 -3.00 11.14
C THR A 14 -4.50 -3.92 12.28
N LYS A 15 -5.04 -3.68 13.48
CA LYS A 15 -4.89 -4.61 14.60
C LYS A 15 -6.16 -5.41 14.78
N HIS A 16 -6.02 -6.72 14.79
CA HIS A 16 -7.11 -7.65 15.07
C HIS A 16 -6.70 -8.51 16.25
N GLN A 17 -7.43 -8.40 17.37
CA GLN A 17 -7.11 -9.12 18.62
C GLN A 17 -5.64 -8.93 19.06
N GLN A 18 -5.17 -7.67 19.00
CA GLN A 18 -3.80 -7.28 19.33
C GLN A 18 -2.72 -7.79 18.36
N GLN A 19 -3.12 -8.45 17.28
CA GLN A 19 -2.22 -8.89 16.22
C GLN A 19 -2.34 -7.96 15.02
N THR A 20 -1.20 -7.47 14.51
CA THR A 20 -1.18 -6.64 13.31
C THR A 20 -1.37 -7.51 12.07
N ARG A 21 -2.24 -7.06 11.18
CA ARG A 21 -2.49 -7.70 9.89
C ARG A 21 -2.43 -6.69 8.78
N MET A 22 -2.05 -7.13 7.60
CA MET A 22 -2.01 -6.31 6.40
C MET A 22 -3.05 -6.78 5.38
N LEU A 23 -3.55 -5.83 4.61
CA LEU A 23 -4.51 -6.10 3.56
C LEU A 23 -3.79 -6.53 2.28
N LEU A 24 -4.19 -7.68 1.75
CA LEU A 24 -3.85 -8.11 0.40
C LEU A 24 -5.12 -8.20 -0.45
N LEU A 25 -4.98 -7.86 -1.72
CA LEU A 25 -6.02 -7.90 -2.72
C LEU A 25 -5.65 -8.89 -3.81
N LYS A 26 -6.62 -9.67 -4.28
CA LYS A 26 -6.41 -10.59 -5.39
C LYS A 26 -6.84 -9.93 -6.69
N ARG A 27 -5.92 -9.78 -7.62
CA ARG A 27 -6.20 -9.14 -8.90
C ARG A 27 -7.16 -9.97 -9.74
N ALA A 28 -8.15 -9.30 -10.35
CA ALA A 28 -9.03 -9.90 -11.34
C ALA A 28 -8.25 -10.32 -12.58
N ASP A 29 -7.27 -9.51 -12.98
CA ASP A 29 -6.36 -9.81 -14.08
C ASP A 29 -5.11 -10.51 -13.55
N GLY A 30 -4.84 -11.72 -14.03
CA GLY A 30 -3.70 -12.53 -13.62
C GLY A 30 -3.87 -13.31 -12.33
N GLY A 31 -4.80 -12.94 -11.46
CA GLY A 31 -5.17 -13.72 -10.27
C GLY A 31 -4.14 -13.76 -9.16
N TYR A 32 -3.09 -12.93 -9.18
CA TYR A 32 -2.10 -12.90 -8.10
C TYR A 32 -2.47 -11.91 -7.01
N TRP A 33 -1.92 -12.14 -5.81
CA TRP A 33 -2.13 -11.29 -4.65
C TRP A 33 -1.15 -10.12 -4.64
N CYS A 34 -1.60 -8.95 -4.21
CA CYS A 34 -0.79 -7.75 -4.14
C CYS A 34 -1.30 -6.79 -3.05
N GLN A 35 -0.46 -5.87 -2.66
CA GLN A 35 -0.85 -4.72 -1.85
C GLN A 35 -1.53 -3.67 -2.73
N VAL A 36 -2.13 -2.65 -2.10
CA VAL A 36 -2.72 -1.51 -2.82
C VAL A 36 -1.64 -0.78 -3.62
N ALA A 37 -1.90 -0.54 -4.89
CA ALA A 37 -0.98 0.15 -5.79
C ALA A 37 -1.75 0.83 -6.91
N GLY A 38 -1.16 1.82 -7.53
CA GLY A 38 -1.76 2.50 -8.68
C GLY A 38 -0.89 3.60 -9.23
N SER A 39 -1.44 4.32 -10.20
CA SER A 39 -0.74 5.40 -10.91
C SER A 39 -1.01 6.76 -10.27
N ILE A 40 -0.02 7.64 -10.32
CA ILE A 40 -0.18 9.04 -9.94
C ILE A 40 -0.82 9.76 -11.13
N GLU A 41 -1.94 10.42 -10.90
CA GLU A 41 -2.64 11.22 -11.90
C GLU A 41 -2.07 12.64 -11.93
N LYS A 42 -2.40 13.35 -13.01
CA LYS A 42 -1.97 14.74 -13.20
C LYS A 42 -2.45 15.60 -12.02
N SER A 43 -1.55 16.41 -11.48
CA SER A 43 -1.79 17.31 -10.34
C SER A 43 -1.97 16.65 -8.98
N GLU A 44 -1.72 15.34 -8.87
CA GLU A 44 -1.65 14.66 -7.59
C GLU A 44 -0.20 14.58 -7.07
N SER A 45 -0.06 14.67 -5.75
CA SER A 45 1.16 14.16 -5.10
C SER A 45 1.09 12.64 -5.00
N ALA A 46 2.22 11.99 -4.74
CA ALA A 46 2.26 10.53 -4.58
C ALA A 46 1.36 10.06 -3.43
N TRP A 47 1.37 10.75 -2.29
CA TRP A 47 0.54 10.35 -1.14
C TRP A 47 -0.96 10.55 -1.40
N GLN A 48 -1.34 11.59 -2.15
CA GLN A 48 -2.72 11.79 -2.58
C GLN A 48 -3.18 10.67 -3.52
N ALA A 49 -2.32 10.28 -4.47
CA ALA A 49 -2.60 9.16 -5.37
C ALA A 49 -2.80 7.87 -4.59
N PHE A 50 -1.96 7.60 -3.60
CA PHE A 50 -2.11 6.40 -2.77
C PHE A 50 -3.45 6.38 -2.02
N LEU A 51 -3.85 7.49 -1.41
CA LEU A 51 -5.14 7.57 -0.71
C LEU A 51 -6.32 7.39 -1.68
N ARG A 52 -6.24 7.97 -2.87
CA ARG A 52 -7.27 7.80 -3.90
C ARG A 52 -7.37 6.34 -4.35
N GLU A 53 -6.25 5.70 -4.65
CA GLU A 53 -6.23 4.29 -5.07
C GLU A 53 -6.76 3.38 -3.96
N LEU A 54 -6.34 3.62 -2.72
CA LEU A 54 -6.84 2.88 -1.57
C LEU A 54 -8.37 2.97 -1.47
N TYR A 55 -8.92 4.16 -1.61
CA TYR A 55 -10.36 4.37 -1.54
C TYR A 55 -11.09 3.76 -2.75
N GLU A 56 -10.57 3.95 -3.96
CA GLU A 56 -11.17 3.35 -5.18
C GLU A 56 -11.19 1.82 -5.11
N GLU A 57 -10.11 1.22 -4.66
CA GLU A 57 -9.97 -0.25 -4.63
C GLU A 57 -10.69 -0.91 -3.46
N THR A 58 -10.86 -0.21 -2.33
CA THR A 58 -11.32 -0.83 -1.07
C THR A 58 -12.34 -0.03 -0.27
N GLN A 59 -12.56 1.24 -0.58
CA GLN A 59 -13.33 2.21 0.21
C GLN A 59 -12.78 2.42 1.63
N VAL A 60 -11.52 2.09 1.86
CA VAL A 60 -10.87 2.27 3.17
C VAL A 60 -10.31 3.69 3.27
N SER A 61 -10.56 4.34 4.41
CA SER A 61 -9.96 5.61 4.81
C SER A 61 -9.13 5.39 6.06
N PRO A 62 -7.81 5.55 6.01
CA PRO A 62 -6.96 5.33 7.17
C PRO A 62 -7.05 6.48 8.18
N TYR A 63 -6.74 6.21 9.44
CA TYR A 63 -6.62 7.27 10.46
C TYR A 63 -5.21 7.86 10.53
N GLU A 64 -4.19 7.14 10.04
CA GLU A 64 -2.81 7.63 9.93
C GLU A 64 -2.18 7.13 8.64
N LEU A 65 -1.32 7.96 8.07
CA LEU A 65 -0.56 7.65 6.86
C LEU A 65 0.89 8.05 7.06
N TYR A 66 1.80 7.17 6.66
CA TYR A 66 3.26 7.39 6.71
C TYR A 66 3.88 7.15 5.35
N SER A 67 4.94 7.89 5.04
CA SER A 67 5.90 7.42 4.05
C SER A 67 6.56 6.16 4.60
N ALA A 68 6.66 5.12 3.79
CA ALA A 68 7.32 3.88 4.22
C ALA A 68 8.84 4.01 4.26
N ASP A 69 9.37 5.14 3.80
CA ASP A 69 10.82 5.31 3.58
C ASP A 69 11.39 4.16 2.74
N TYR A 70 10.66 3.81 1.69
CA TYR A 70 10.97 2.68 0.82
C TYR A 70 10.53 2.97 -0.61
N LEU A 71 11.38 2.66 -1.55
CA LEU A 71 11.05 2.70 -2.98
C LEU A 71 11.01 1.27 -3.50
N GLN A 72 9.85 0.85 -4.01
CA GLN A 72 9.77 -0.40 -4.77
C GLN A 72 10.28 -0.17 -6.18
N GLN A 73 11.16 -1.04 -6.64
CA GLN A 73 11.68 -0.94 -8.00
C GLN A 73 11.69 -2.32 -8.63
N PHE A 74 11.28 -2.36 -9.89
CA PHE A 74 11.30 -3.60 -10.66
C PHE A 74 11.41 -3.33 -12.15
N TYR A 75 11.95 -4.31 -12.86
CA TYR A 75 12.01 -4.29 -14.31
C TYR A 75 10.81 -5.02 -14.89
N ASN A 76 10.11 -4.37 -15.79
CA ASN A 76 9.02 -4.97 -16.55
C ASN A 76 9.51 -5.30 -17.96
N PHE A 77 9.69 -6.59 -18.22
CA PHE A 77 10.23 -7.05 -19.51
C PHE A 77 9.21 -6.95 -20.66
N HIS A 78 7.92 -6.87 -20.36
CA HIS A 78 6.90 -6.71 -21.42
C HIS A 78 6.94 -5.31 -22.04
N SER A 79 7.24 -4.29 -21.26
CA SER A 79 7.32 -2.90 -21.71
C SER A 79 8.75 -2.39 -21.84
N ASP A 80 9.75 -3.17 -21.44
CA ASP A 80 11.16 -2.78 -21.37
C ASP A 80 11.36 -1.49 -20.56
N GLN A 81 10.79 -1.46 -19.35
CA GLN A 81 10.79 -0.30 -18.46
C GLN A 81 11.22 -0.66 -17.05
N ILE A 82 11.83 0.29 -16.35
CA ILE A 82 12.06 0.21 -14.92
C ILE A 82 10.99 1.06 -14.24
N PHE A 83 10.29 0.43 -13.29
CA PHE A 83 9.29 1.10 -12.45
C PHE A 83 9.87 1.41 -11.09
N VAL A 84 9.61 2.61 -10.60
CA VAL A 84 9.93 3.02 -9.24
C VAL A 84 8.65 3.58 -8.62
N ALA A 85 8.23 2.97 -7.52
CA ALA A 85 7.02 3.35 -6.80
C ALA A 85 7.36 3.83 -5.40
N ALA A 86 6.86 5.00 -5.02
CA ALA A 86 6.94 5.48 -3.65
C ALA A 86 6.07 4.59 -2.75
N GLY A 87 6.63 4.14 -1.63
CA GLY A 87 5.96 3.27 -0.68
C GLY A 87 5.31 4.03 0.47
N PHE A 88 4.13 3.57 0.89
CA PHE A 88 3.36 4.14 1.99
C PHE A 88 2.89 3.07 2.96
N VAL A 89 2.61 3.49 4.20
CA VAL A 89 2.00 2.65 5.23
C VAL A 89 0.77 3.39 5.77
N ALA A 90 -0.38 2.73 5.67
CA ALA A 90 -1.64 3.27 6.17
C ALA A 90 -2.14 2.43 7.34
N TYR A 91 -2.55 3.08 8.42
CA TYR A 91 -3.17 2.42 9.57
C TYR A 91 -4.67 2.68 9.54
N CYS A 92 -5.46 1.62 9.62
CA CYS A 92 -6.92 1.74 9.67
C CYS A 92 -7.51 1.06 10.91
N GLU A 93 -8.76 1.42 11.20
CA GLU A 93 -9.48 0.89 12.35
C GLU A 93 -9.72 -0.62 12.21
N PRO A 94 -9.78 -1.37 13.36
CA PRO A 94 -9.91 -2.83 13.32
C PRO A 94 -11.15 -3.35 12.58
N ASP A 95 -12.26 -2.61 12.63
CA ASP A 95 -13.52 -3.03 12.03
C ASP A 95 -13.77 -2.42 10.64
N THR A 96 -12.70 -1.97 9.99
CA THR A 96 -12.80 -1.35 8.68
C THR A 96 -13.37 -2.33 7.66
N GLN A 97 -14.45 -1.90 6.97
CA GLN A 97 -15.06 -2.66 5.89
C GLN A 97 -14.29 -2.48 4.61
N VAL A 98 -14.09 -3.57 3.89
CA VAL A 98 -13.45 -3.56 2.57
C VAL A 98 -14.53 -3.81 1.52
N VAL A 99 -14.67 -2.87 0.58
CA VAL A 99 -15.59 -3.00 -0.56
C VAL A 99 -14.77 -2.91 -1.84
N LEU A 100 -14.63 -4.04 -2.52
CA LEU A 100 -13.78 -4.16 -3.70
C LEU A 100 -14.43 -3.53 -4.93
N ASN A 101 -13.61 -2.96 -5.79
CA ASN A 101 -14.01 -2.55 -7.14
C ASN A 101 -13.76 -3.70 -8.14
N HIS A 102 -13.96 -3.45 -9.43
CA HIS A 102 -13.82 -4.46 -10.48
C HIS A 102 -12.38 -4.95 -10.73
N GLU A 103 -11.37 -4.28 -10.20
CA GLU A 103 -9.96 -4.64 -10.40
C GLU A 103 -9.53 -5.83 -9.56
N HIS A 104 -10.27 -6.13 -8.50
CA HIS A 104 -9.93 -7.18 -7.54
C HIS A 104 -11.13 -8.08 -7.27
N THR A 105 -10.87 -9.37 -7.10
CA THR A 105 -11.91 -10.39 -6.87
C THR A 105 -12.01 -10.87 -5.44
N ASP A 106 -11.00 -10.63 -4.62
CA ASP A 106 -10.96 -11.09 -3.23
C ASP A 106 -10.01 -10.22 -2.43
N TYR A 107 -10.14 -10.28 -1.11
CA TYR A 107 -9.22 -9.63 -0.20
C TYR A 107 -8.98 -10.52 1.03
N ARG A 108 -7.86 -10.27 1.70
CA ARG A 108 -7.53 -10.99 2.93
C ARG A 108 -6.70 -10.09 3.86
N TRP A 109 -7.06 -10.10 5.13
CA TRP A 109 -6.22 -9.55 6.18
C TRP A 109 -5.22 -10.63 6.63
N CYS A 110 -3.94 -10.39 6.38
CA CYS A 110 -2.88 -11.40 6.53
C CYS A 110 -1.92 -11.06 7.65
N THR A 111 -1.42 -12.09 8.33
CA THR A 111 -0.17 -11.96 9.07
C THR A 111 0.98 -11.76 8.08
N LEU A 112 2.15 -11.35 8.56
CA LEU A 112 3.32 -11.23 7.69
C LEU A 112 3.63 -12.57 6.99
N GLU A 113 3.61 -13.66 7.75
CA GLU A 113 3.89 -15.00 7.21
C GLU A 113 2.95 -15.38 6.08
N GLU A 114 1.65 -15.18 6.29
CA GLU A 114 0.64 -15.45 5.26
C GLU A 114 0.87 -14.58 4.02
N ALA A 115 1.15 -13.29 4.20
CA ALA A 115 1.40 -12.37 3.09
C ALA A 115 2.63 -12.80 2.27
N LEU A 116 3.72 -13.19 2.95
CA LEU A 116 4.95 -13.64 2.27
C LEU A 116 4.73 -14.91 1.46
N GLU A 117 3.81 -15.78 1.89
CA GLU A 117 3.48 -17.00 1.14
C GLU A 117 2.59 -16.72 -0.07
N LEU A 118 1.68 -15.73 0.05
CA LEU A 118 0.69 -15.47 -0.99
C LEU A 118 1.24 -14.69 -2.18
N VAL A 119 2.19 -13.77 -1.96
CA VAL A 119 2.67 -12.89 -3.04
C VAL A 119 3.75 -13.56 -3.87
N PRO A 120 3.70 -13.39 -5.21
CA PRO A 120 4.63 -14.11 -6.10
C PRO A 120 6.01 -13.47 -6.22
N PHE A 121 6.15 -12.17 -5.94
CA PHE A 121 7.39 -11.45 -6.27
C PHE A 121 8.29 -11.22 -5.06
N PRO A 122 9.59 -11.54 -5.17
CA PRO A 122 10.56 -11.23 -4.09
C PRO A 122 10.59 -9.77 -3.68
N ASN A 123 10.34 -8.87 -4.62
CA ASN A 123 10.27 -7.42 -4.37
C ASN A 123 9.16 -7.05 -3.39
N GLN A 124 7.98 -7.67 -3.51
CA GLN A 124 6.87 -7.47 -2.58
C GLN A 124 7.24 -7.98 -1.19
N ARG A 125 7.88 -9.14 -1.10
CA ARG A 125 8.31 -9.73 0.18
C ARG A 125 9.26 -8.80 0.93
N LYS A 126 10.22 -8.21 0.24
CA LYS A 126 11.16 -7.25 0.83
C LYS A 126 10.45 -6.02 1.38
N PHE A 127 9.48 -5.50 0.63
CA PHE A 127 8.69 -4.36 1.06
C PHE A 127 7.92 -4.68 2.34
N TYR A 128 7.24 -5.83 2.41
CA TYR A 128 6.46 -6.22 3.59
C TYR A 128 7.34 -6.44 4.82
N GLN A 129 8.51 -7.05 4.63
CA GLN A 129 9.49 -7.23 5.71
C GLN A 129 10.00 -5.90 6.24
N HIS A 130 10.28 -4.93 5.36
CA HIS A 130 10.65 -3.57 5.73
C HIS A 130 9.55 -2.90 6.56
N VAL A 131 8.30 -3.00 6.11
CA VAL A 131 7.17 -2.41 6.83
C VAL A 131 7.02 -3.04 8.22
N TRP A 132 7.12 -4.36 8.32
CA TRP A 132 7.03 -5.02 9.63
C TRP A 132 8.12 -4.58 10.59
N GLN A 133 9.35 -4.50 10.11
CA GLN A 133 10.50 -4.10 10.94
C GLN A 133 10.34 -2.68 11.48
N TYR A 134 9.90 -1.74 10.66
CA TYR A 134 9.93 -0.31 11.01
C TYR A 134 8.57 0.28 11.37
N PHE A 135 7.48 -0.42 11.12
CA PHE A 135 6.12 0.09 11.35
C PHE A 135 5.25 -0.83 12.21
N VAL A 136 5.69 -2.04 12.50
CA VAL A 136 4.97 -3.01 13.32
C VAL A 136 5.78 -3.41 14.55
N ALA A 137 7.00 -3.89 14.36
CA ALA A 137 7.87 -4.33 15.45
C ALA A 137 8.35 -3.19 16.34
N GLN A 138 8.30 -1.97 15.84
CA GLN A 138 8.61 -0.76 16.58
C GLN A 138 7.63 0.34 16.19
N ASN A 139 7.58 1.42 16.98
CA ASN A 139 6.80 2.60 16.61
C ASN A 139 7.43 3.27 15.40
N PRO A 140 6.63 3.70 14.42
CA PRO A 140 7.16 4.38 13.24
C PRO A 140 7.79 5.72 13.62
N ALA A 141 8.82 6.11 12.87
CA ALA A 141 9.43 7.43 13.03
C ALA A 141 8.42 8.53 12.69
N LEU A 142 8.22 9.48 13.61
CA LEU A 142 7.23 10.55 13.43
C LEU A 142 7.56 11.47 12.25
N GLU A 143 8.83 11.56 11.87
CA GLU A 143 9.28 12.34 10.72
C GLU A 143 8.73 11.81 9.39
N LEU A 144 8.28 10.55 9.37
CA LEU A 144 7.67 9.93 8.19
C LEU A 144 6.15 10.10 8.12
N LYS A 145 5.53 10.62 9.18
CA LYS A 145 4.09 10.81 9.23
C LYS A 145 3.66 11.92 8.29
N LEU A 146 2.66 11.61 7.46
CA LEU A 146 2.12 12.55 6.51
C LEU A 146 0.99 13.35 7.16
N GLU A 147 1.27 14.62 7.43
CA GLU A 147 0.31 15.60 7.94
C GLU A 147 0.54 16.92 7.22
N SER A 148 -0.55 17.52 6.76
CA SER A 148 -0.51 18.90 6.31
C SER A 148 -0.71 19.81 7.53
N SER A 149 0.00 20.93 7.58
CA SER A 149 -0.21 21.94 8.62
C SER A 149 -1.60 22.59 8.56
N THR A 150 -2.31 22.45 7.46
CA THR A 150 -3.60 23.11 7.20
C THR A 150 -4.77 22.16 7.01
N VAL A 151 -4.51 20.91 6.55
CA VAL A 151 -5.55 19.92 6.25
C VAL A 151 -5.04 18.54 6.57
N HIS A 152 -5.77 17.78 7.39
CA HIS A 152 -5.51 16.36 7.58
C HIS A 152 -5.89 15.61 6.31
N PHE A 153 -5.12 14.56 5.96
CA PHE A 153 -5.41 13.77 4.76
C PHE A 153 -6.82 13.14 4.76
N ARG A 154 -7.41 12.93 5.96
CA ARG A 154 -8.80 12.46 6.11
C ARG A 154 -9.84 13.43 5.56
N ASP A 155 -9.51 14.71 5.50
CA ASP A 155 -10.43 15.76 5.03
C ASP A 155 -10.45 15.88 3.49
N ILE A 156 -9.68 15.04 2.79
CA ILE A 156 -9.58 15.05 1.33
C ILE A 156 -10.72 14.24 0.68
N TYR A 157 -11.43 13.43 1.44
CA TYR A 157 -12.55 12.61 0.97
C TYR A 157 -13.89 13.28 1.19
#